data_4c1285a7ea5539794bbb31896c9c8166
#
_entry.id   4c1285a7ea5539794bbb31896c9c8166
#
_cell.length_a   1.000
_cell.length_b   1.000
_cell.length_c   1.000
_cell.angle_alpha   90.00
_cell.angle_beta   90.00
_cell.angle_gamma   90.00
#
_symmetry.space_group_name_H-M   'P 1'
#
loop_
_entity.id
_entity.type
_entity.pdbx_description
1 polymer ?
#
loop_
_entity_poly.entity_id
_entity_poly.type
_entity_poly.pdbx_seq_one_letter_code
_entity_poly.pdbx_strand_id
1 'polypeptide(L)'
;MKFMLGANYWGADYGTEMWQHYDGIRIRQEMKQLYEYGVRYLRVFPSWRDFQPVEKAYSWRAEGGEYIHAVTKQPIPVNGDGVDADRIEDFRDFCHAAEENGIKLVVSIMTGWMSGRLFMPPCLYNKNLITDYEALSWSKR
;
A
#
# COMPACT_ATOMS: atom_id res chain seq x y z
N MET A 1 24.71 21.73 -12.90
CA MET A 1 23.59 20.79 -12.66
C MET A 1 23.91 20.03 -11.38
N LYS A 2 23.04 20.06 -10.36
CA LYS A 2 23.31 19.34 -9.10
C LYS A 2 22.79 17.91 -9.28
N PHE A 3 23.68 16.93 -9.13
CA PHE A 3 23.29 15.50 -9.16
C PHE A 3 22.39 15.19 -7.94
N MET A 4 21.30 14.44 -8.18
CA MET A 4 20.36 14.03 -7.14
C MET A 4 20.30 12.51 -7.12
N LEU A 5 20.64 11.92 -5.97
CA LEU A 5 20.58 10.48 -5.76
C LEU A 5 19.21 10.09 -5.21
N GLY A 6 18.58 9.12 -5.83
CA GLY A 6 17.33 8.51 -5.38
C GLY A 6 17.35 6.99 -5.51
N ALA A 7 16.47 6.33 -4.76
CA ALA A 7 16.33 4.88 -4.77
C ALA A 7 14.87 4.44 -4.63
N ASN A 8 14.55 3.23 -5.07
CA ASN A 8 13.33 2.55 -4.62
C ASN A 8 13.53 2.15 -3.16
N TYR A 9 12.49 2.35 -2.36
CA TYR A 9 12.53 2.05 -0.94
C TYR A 9 11.61 0.89 -0.59
N TRP A 10 12.19 -0.04 0.14
CA TRP A 10 11.54 -1.14 0.82
C TRP A 10 12.17 -1.27 2.20
N GLY A 11 11.37 -1.49 3.24
CA GLY A 11 11.90 -1.72 4.58
C GLY A 11 12.90 -2.89 4.59
N ALA A 12 14.04 -2.72 5.23
CA ALA A 12 15.14 -3.70 5.19
C ALA A 12 14.73 -5.08 5.72
N ASP A 13 13.87 -5.12 6.73
CA ASP A 13 13.53 -6.36 7.42
C ASP A 13 12.41 -7.15 6.70
N TYR A 14 11.45 -6.46 6.06
CA TYR A 14 10.23 -7.07 5.49
C TYR A 14 10.05 -6.84 3.99
N GLY A 15 10.89 -6.02 3.37
CA GLY A 15 10.83 -5.76 1.93
C GLY A 15 9.43 -5.34 1.47
N THR A 16 8.83 -6.10 0.55
CA THR A 16 7.51 -5.82 0.00
C THR A 16 6.34 -5.97 0.99
N GLU A 17 6.58 -6.58 2.13
CA GLU A 17 5.60 -6.78 3.21
C GLU A 17 5.69 -5.69 4.30
N MET A 18 6.49 -4.65 4.07
CA MET A 18 6.77 -3.60 5.07
C MET A 18 5.51 -2.94 5.65
N TRP A 19 4.46 -2.79 4.84
CA TRP A 19 3.21 -2.17 5.29
C TRP A 19 2.41 -3.06 6.26
N GLN A 20 2.58 -4.39 6.17
CA GLN A 20 1.96 -5.31 7.12
C GLN A 20 2.72 -5.40 8.45
N HIS A 21 3.97 -4.97 8.44
CA HIS A 21 4.91 -5.00 9.57
C HIS A 21 5.55 -3.63 9.79
N TYR A 22 4.72 -2.57 9.73
CA TYR A 22 5.21 -1.21 9.81
C TYR A 22 5.90 -0.94 11.15
N ASP A 23 7.12 -0.43 11.09
CA ASP A 23 7.91 0.00 12.25
C ASP A 23 8.49 1.40 11.97
N GLY A 24 7.80 2.43 12.46
CA GLY A 24 8.19 3.82 12.25
C GLY A 24 9.54 4.19 12.88
N ILE A 25 9.97 3.50 13.95
CA ILE A 25 11.27 3.73 14.56
C ILE A 25 12.37 3.22 13.64
N ARG A 26 12.21 2.00 13.14
CA ARG A 26 13.14 1.38 12.20
C ARG A 26 13.26 2.19 10.90
N ILE A 27 12.13 2.62 10.37
CA ILE A 27 12.07 3.43 9.15
C ILE A 27 12.84 4.75 9.31
N ARG A 28 12.69 5.45 10.45
CA ARG A 28 13.44 6.69 10.71
C ARG A 28 14.95 6.44 10.76
N GLN A 29 15.38 5.33 11.36
CA GLN A 29 16.78 4.96 11.37
C GLN A 29 17.33 4.70 9.96
N GLU A 30 16.58 3.97 9.13
CA GLU A 30 16.96 3.69 7.75
C GLU A 30 17.01 4.97 6.90
N MET A 31 16.03 5.86 7.04
CA MET A 31 15.99 7.14 6.32
C MET A 31 17.16 8.03 6.70
N LYS A 32 17.53 8.06 7.99
CA LYS A 32 18.73 8.79 8.45
C LYS A 32 19.99 8.25 7.80
N GLN A 33 20.18 6.94 7.78
CA GLN A 33 21.33 6.31 7.12
C GLN A 33 21.37 6.60 5.63
N LEU A 34 20.22 6.49 4.93
CA LEU A 34 20.14 6.80 3.52
C LEU A 34 20.49 8.25 3.22
N TYR A 35 20.05 9.18 4.06
CA TYR A 35 20.42 10.58 3.95
C TYR A 35 21.93 10.81 4.12
N GLU A 36 22.55 10.14 5.08
CA GLU A 36 24.02 10.17 5.32
C GLU A 36 24.81 9.65 4.10
N TYR A 37 24.28 8.65 3.39
CA TYR A 37 24.83 8.15 2.11
C TYR A 37 24.52 9.03 0.89
N GLY A 38 23.85 10.15 1.07
CA GLY A 38 23.60 11.10 -0.01
C GLY A 38 22.28 10.91 -0.73
N VAL A 39 21.43 9.94 -0.35
CA VAL A 39 20.10 9.77 -0.91
C VAL A 39 19.21 10.95 -0.52
N ARG A 40 18.47 11.48 -1.48
CA ARG A 40 17.55 12.62 -1.28
C ARG A 40 16.14 12.38 -1.77
N TYR A 41 15.95 11.31 -2.55
CA TYR A 41 14.66 10.93 -3.10
C TYR A 41 14.43 9.45 -2.86
N LEU A 42 13.27 9.08 -2.32
CA LEU A 42 12.83 7.70 -2.21
C LEU A 42 11.53 7.50 -2.97
N ARG A 43 11.49 6.48 -3.83
CA ARG A 43 10.26 6.01 -4.42
C ARG A 43 9.68 4.92 -3.55
N VAL A 44 8.49 5.17 -3.02
CA VAL A 44 7.75 4.26 -2.13
C VAL A 44 6.51 3.72 -2.81
N PHE A 45 6.07 2.54 -2.38
CA PHE A 45 5.04 1.75 -3.04
C PHE A 45 3.95 1.32 -2.04
N PRO A 46 2.95 2.16 -1.77
CA PRO A 46 1.75 1.73 -1.08
C PRO A 46 1.07 0.62 -1.90
N SER A 47 1.07 -0.60 -1.39
CA SER A 47 0.52 -1.73 -2.12
C SER A 47 -1.01 -1.66 -2.10
N TRP A 48 -1.66 -1.92 -3.22
CA TRP A 48 -3.11 -1.87 -3.30
C TRP A 48 -3.76 -2.87 -2.32
N ARG A 49 -3.18 -4.07 -2.20
CA ARG A 49 -3.62 -5.10 -1.25
C ARG A 49 -3.64 -4.63 0.20
N ASP A 50 -2.60 -3.90 0.62
CA ASP A 50 -2.43 -3.55 2.03
C ASP A 50 -3.22 -2.29 2.40
N PHE A 51 -3.39 -1.37 1.45
CA PHE A 51 -4.12 -0.11 1.66
C PHE A 51 -5.62 -0.20 1.39
N GLN A 52 -6.06 -1.16 0.58
CA GLN A 52 -7.47 -1.43 0.31
C GLN A 52 -7.72 -2.95 0.33
N PRO A 53 -7.63 -3.59 1.51
CA PRO A 53 -7.68 -5.04 1.66
C PRO A 53 -9.11 -5.59 1.57
N VAL A 54 -9.71 -5.53 0.38
CA VAL A 54 -11.08 -5.96 0.14
C VAL A 54 -11.12 -7.44 -0.24
N GLU A 55 -11.92 -8.20 0.49
CA GLU A 55 -12.20 -9.61 0.26
C GLU A 55 -13.70 -9.83 -0.03
N LYS A 56 -14.05 -10.86 -0.78
CA LYS A 56 -15.43 -11.24 -1.04
C LYS A 56 -15.80 -12.46 -0.20
N ALA A 57 -16.67 -12.24 0.77
CA ALA A 57 -17.23 -13.32 1.58
C ALA A 57 -18.48 -13.88 0.89
N TYR A 58 -18.52 -15.18 0.67
CA TYR A 58 -19.66 -15.87 0.08
C TYR A 58 -20.47 -16.52 1.19
N SER A 59 -21.79 -16.24 1.22
CA SER A 59 -22.74 -16.92 2.09
C SER A 59 -23.60 -17.88 1.25
N TRP A 60 -23.83 -19.07 1.76
CA TRP A 60 -24.75 -20.02 1.13
C TRP A 60 -26.22 -19.53 1.12
N ARG A 61 -26.53 -18.47 1.88
CA ARG A 61 -27.87 -17.87 1.98
C ARG A 61 -28.07 -16.65 1.08
N ALA A 62 -27.00 -16.08 0.52
CA ALA A 62 -27.07 -14.86 -0.27
C ALA A 62 -26.54 -15.10 -1.69
N GLU A 63 -27.36 -14.80 -2.68
CA GLU A 63 -26.86 -14.68 -4.04
C GLU A 63 -25.91 -13.48 -4.10
N GLY A 64 -24.64 -13.74 -4.49
CA GLY A 64 -23.67 -12.69 -4.78
C GLY A 64 -22.88 -12.13 -3.61
N GLY A 65 -22.22 -12.84 -2.82
CA GLY A 65 -21.19 -12.46 -1.83
C GLY A 65 -21.15 -10.99 -1.32
N GLU A 66 -20.78 -10.83 -0.09
CA GLU A 66 -20.61 -9.53 0.57
C GLU A 66 -19.14 -9.10 0.53
N TYR A 67 -18.86 -7.81 0.36
CA TYR A 67 -17.51 -7.29 0.50
C TYR A 67 -17.19 -7.05 1.97
N ILE A 68 -16.05 -7.56 2.40
CA ILE A 68 -15.54 -7.40 3.76
C ILE A 68 -14.11 -6.88 3.72
N HIS A 69 -13.70 -6.24 4.79
CA HIS A 69 -12.31 -5.88 5.02
C HIS A 69 -11.50 -7.13 5.36
N ALA A 70 -10.47 -7.47 4.58
CA ALA A 70 -9.75 -8.73 4.69
C ALA A 70 -9.05 -8.93 6.05
N VAL A 71 -8.67 -7.84 6.72
CA VAL A 71 -8.00 -7.90 8.04
C VAL A 71 -9.02 -7.96 9.18
N THR A 72 -9.93 -6.97 9.25
CA THR A 72 -10.89 -6.85 10.36
C THR A 72 -12.10 -7.77 10.25
N LYS A 73 -12.33 -8.34 9.05
CA LYS A 73 -13.49 -9.17 8.70
C LYS A 73 -14.84 -8.45 8.86
N GLN A 74 -14.82 -7.13 8.93
CA GLN A 74 -16.05 -6.33 9.00
C GLN A 74 -16.63 -6.09 7.61
N PRO A 75 -17.98 -6.08 7.48
CA PRO A 75 -18.63 -5.74 6.22
C PRO A 75 -18.24 -4.34 5.75
N ILE A 76 -18.00 -4.20 4.45
CA ILE A 76 -17.77 -2.90 3.81
C ILE A 76 -19.13 -2.40 3.27
N PRO A 77 -19.60 -1.22 3.69
CA PRO A 77 -20.83 -0.65 3.15
C PRO A 77 -20.79 -0.51 1.63
N VAL A 78 -21.94 -0.52 0.98
CA VAL A 78 -22.07 -0.43 -0.49
C VAL A 78 -21.29 0.75 -1.09
N ASN A 79 -21.28 1.89 -0.38
CA ASN A 79 -20.54 3.10 -0.77
C ASN A 79 -19.19 3.25 -0.02
N GLY A 80 -18.76 2.23 0.73
CA GLY A 80 -17.48 2.24 1.44
C GLY A 80 -16.32 2.10 0.46
N ASP A 81 -15.20 2.72 0.82
CA ASP A 81 -13.96 2.68 0.03
C ASP A 81 -13.11 1.44 0.31
N GLY A 82 -13.33 0.76 1.45
CA GLY A 82 -12.56 -0.41 1.86
C GLY A 82 -11.11 -0.10 2.23
N VAL A 83 -10.77 1.18 2.40
CA VAL A 83 -9.42 1.62 2.77
C VAL A 83 -9.11 1.28 4.22
N ASP A 84 -7.92 0.78 4.47
CA ASP A 84 -7.41 0.49 5.81
C ASP A 84 -6.89 1.77 6.47
N ALA A 85 -7.60 2.22 7.51
CA ALA A 85 -7.26 3.45 8.22
C ALA A 85 -5.89 3.37 8.92
N ASP A 86 -5.53 2.20 9.45
CA ASP A 86 -4.23 2.00 10.12
C ASP A 86 -3.08 2.15 9.09
N ARG A 87 -3.26 1.64 7.88
CA ARG A 87 -2.26 1.81 6.79
C ARG A 87 -2.13 3.27 6.37
N ILE A 88 -3.22 4.02 6.38
CA ILE A 88 -3.15 5.47 6.12
C ILE A 88 -2.37 6.21 7.21
N GLU A 89 -2.56 5.85 8.48
CA GLU A 89 -1.78 6.45 9.57
C GLU A 89 -0.30 6.05 9.48
N ASP A 90 0.02 4.79 9.16
CA ASP A 90 1.40 4.36 8.93
C ASP A 90 2.05 5.13 7.77
N PHE A 91 1.30 5.36 6.69
CA PHE A 91 1.81 6.15 5.56
C PHE A 91 2.02 7.62 5.94
N ARG A 92 1.16 8.17 6.79
CA ARG A 92 1.34 9.52 7.32
C ARG A 92 2.61 9.61 8.17
N ASP A 93 2.82 8.65 9.08
CA ASP A 93 4.04 8.58 9.88
C ASP A 93 5.29 8.41 9.00
N PHE A 94 5.21 7.60 7.94
CA PHE A 94 6.27 7.46 6.94
C PHE A 94 6.62 8.79 6.25
N CYS A 95 5.60 9.58 5.89
CA CYS A 95 5.82 10.90 5.30
C CYS A 95 6.51 11.86 6.27
N HIS A 96 6.11 11.84 7.54
CA HIS A 96 6.79 12.62 8.58
C HIS A 96 8.24 12.17 8.78
N ALA A 97 8.50 10.86 8.81
CA ALA A 97 9.85 10.33 8.91
C ALA A 97 10.75 10.79 7.75
N ALA A 98 10.21 10.85 6.54
CA ALA A 98 10.92 11.36 5.37
C ALA A 98 11.22 12.85 5.50
N GLU A 99 10.24 13.65 5.92
CA GLU A 99 10.38 15.09 6.13
C GLU A 99 11.42 15.40 7.20
N GLU A 100 11.37 14.75 8.35
CA GLU A 100 12.34 14.88 9.46
C GLU A 100 13.79 14.61 9.00
N ASN A 101 13.96 13.72 8.03
CA ASN A 101 15.27 13.36 7.49
C ASN A 101 15.63 14.09 6.19
N GLY A 102 14.84 15.06 5.73
CA GLY A 102 15.12 15.84 4.51
C GLY A 102 15.06 15.01 3.22
N ILE A 103 14.30 13.92 3.21
CA ILE A 103 14.09 13.04 2.07
C ILE A 103 12.77 13.40 1.37
N LYS A 104 12.80 13.48 0.06
CA LYS A 104 11.61 13.68 -0.77
C LYS A 104 11.07 12.36 -1.26
N LEU A 105 9.74 12.22 -1.24
CA LEU A 105 9.06 11.01 -1.66
C LEU A 105 8.51 11.12 -3.08
N VAL A 106 8.64 10.02 -3.81
CA VAL A 106 7.91 9.75 -5.06
C VAL A 106 6.98 8.58 -4.77
N VAL A 107 5.70 8.86 -4.65
CA VAL A 107 4.70 7.84 -4.27
C VAL A 107 4.14 7.17 -5.52
N SER A 108 4.30 5.84 -5.61
CA SER A 108 3.65 5.02 -6.64
C SER A 108 2.34 4.48 -6.09
N ILE A 109 1.26 5.25 -6.31
CA ILE A 109 -0.08 4.92 -5.81
C ILE A 109 -0.58 3.63 -6.48
N MET A 110 -1.31 2.82 -5.72
CA MET A 110 -1.98 1.60 -6.16
C MET A 110 -1.04 0.60 -6.85
N THR A 111 0.06 0.28 -6.20
CA THR A 111 0.95 -0.75 -6.71
C THR A 111 0.25 -2.11 -6.64
N GLY A 112 -0.30 -2.56 -7.77
CA GLY A 112 -1.02 -3.82 -7.89
C GLY A 112 -0.16 -5.00 -8.33
N TRP A 113 0.98 -4.73 -8.99
CA TRP A 113 1.90 -5.75 -9.46
C TRP A 113 3.34 -5.25 -9.46
N MET A 114 4.26 -6.06 -8.93
CA MET A 114 5.68 -5.74 -8.91
C MET A 114 6.53 -6.97 -8.64
N SER A 115 7.72 -7.03 -9.27
CA SER A 115 8.70 -8.10 -9.05
C SER A 115 8.11 -9.53 -9.19
N GLY A 116 7.17 -9.70 -10.12
CA GLY A 116 6.52 -10.99 -10.36
C GLY A 116 5.45 -11.37 -9.33
N ARG A 117 5.07 -10.46 -8.43
CA ARG A 117 4.03 -10.68 -7.40
C ARG A 117 2.83 -9.77 -7.60
N LEU A 118 1.66 -10.26 -7.23
CA LEU A 118 0.42 -9.50 -7.20
C LEU A 118 0.21 -8.88 -5.81
N PHE A 119 -0.12 -7.59 -5.80
CA PHE A 119 -0.46 -6.80 -4.61
C PHE A 119 -1.85 -6.19 -4.75
N MET A 120 -2.78 -6.97 -5.27
CA MET A 120 -4.17 -6.55 -5.46
C MET A 120 -5.03 -6.98 -4.27
N PRO A 121 -6.15 -6.29 -4.02
CA PRO A 121 -7.18 -6.76 -3.11
C PRO A 121 -7.59 -8.21 -3.43
N PRO A 122 -7.79 -9.07 -2.43
CA PRO A 122 -8.14 -10.48 -2.65
C PRO A 122 -9.36 -10.71 -3.55
N CYS A 123 -10.37 -9.82 -3.51
CA CYS A 123 -11.54 -9.92 -4.36
C CYS A 123 -11.24 -9.75 -5.86
N LEU A 124 -10.06 -9.26 -6.22
CA LEU A 124 -9.67 -8.95 -7.60
C LEU A 124 -8.65 -9.93 -8.21
N TYR A 125 -8.23 -10.98 -7.51
CA TYR A 125 -7.15 -11.86 -7.96
C TYR A 125 -7.36 -12.50 -9.34
N ASN A 126 -8.60 -12.74 -9.74
CA ASN A 126 -8.94 -13.32 -11.04
C ASN A 126 -9.57 -12.32 -12.00
N LYS A 127 -9.36 -11.02 -11.77
CA LYS A 127 -9.96 -9.95 -12.57
C LYS A 127 -8.94 -9.29 -13.48
N ASN A 128 -9.39 -8.86 -14.65
CA ASN A 128 -8.61 -7.98 -15.50
C ASN A 128 -8.73 -6.55 -14.99
N LEU A 129 -7.60 -5.97 -14.53
CA LEU A 129 -7.58 -4.65 -13.90
C LEU A 129 -7.98 -3.50 -14.83
N ILE A 130 -7.93 -3.71 -16.14
CA ILE A 130 -8.20 -2.66 -17.13
C ILE A 130 -9.64 -2.75 -17.63
N THR A 131 -10.20 -3.96 -17.76
CA THR A 131 -11.48 -4.18 -18.44
C THR A 131 -12.60 -4.67 -17.54
N ASP A 132 -12.28 -5.21 -16.35
CA ASP A 132 -13.29 -5.70 -15.42
C ASP A 132 -13.91 -4.55 -14.64
N TYR A 133 -15.25 -4.46 -14.67
CA TYR A 133 -15.99 -3.40 -13.99
C TYR A 133 -15.77 -3.38 -12.47
N GLU A 134 -15.66 -4.54 -11.84
CA GLU A 134 -15.41 -4.65 -10.40
C GLU A 134 -14.04 -4.07 -10.04
N ALA A 135 -13.00 -4.40 -10.82
CA ALA A 135 -11.67 -3.86 -10.62
C ALA A 135 -11.63 -2.34 -10.82
N LEU A 136 -12.25 -1.84 -11.88
CA LEU A 136 -12.36 -0.40 -12.15
C LEU A 136 -13.18 0.33 -11.07
N SER A 137 -14.22 -0.31 -10.53
CA SER A 137 -15.02 0.26 -9.45
C SER A 137 -14.21 0.44 -8.17
N TRP A 138 -13.47 -0.59 -7.75
CA TRP A 138 -12.63 -0.50 -6.54
C TRP A 138 -11.45 0.46 -6.70
N SER A 139 -10.87 0.55 -7.89
CA SER A 139 -9.77 1.49 -8.15
C SER A 139 -10.16 2.97 -8.08
N LYS A 140 -11.45 3.28 -8.12
CA LYS A 140 -11.99 4.65 -8.07
C LYS A 140 -12.45 5.09 -6.67
N ARG A 141 -12.49 4.19 -5.74
CA ARG A 141 -12.89 4.45 -4.36
C ARG A 141 -11.69 4.82 -3.50
#